data_d400a1c0a689de5aff43db4bb15fd48a
#
_entry.id   d400a1c0a689de5aff43db4bb15fd48a
#
_cell.length_a   1.000
_cell.length_b   1.000
_cell.length_c   1.000
_cell.angle_alpha   90.00
_cell.angle_beta   90.00
_cell.angle_gamma   90.00
#
_symmetry.space_group_name_H-M   'P 1'
#
loop_
_entity.id
_entity.type
_entity.pdbx_description
1 polymer ?
#
loop_
_entity_poly.entity_id
_entity_poly.type
_entity_poly.pdbx_seq_one_letter_code
_entity_poly.pdbx_strand_id
1 'polypeptide(L)'
;MNDHHDHVNDAPAPGDGRRRRIGILLFEGVEELDAVGPWEVLSAWTRQYPEDGWDAFCLSYDGRPVRGAKSLVLGAHHSIEDAPAMDVLVHPGGPGTRPMLHDRGHLDWVRRQRASVPLMTSVCTGSLVYAAAGLLVGRRATTHWASLNTLSELDPTVVTDVISRFVDDGDLITSAGVSAGIDMALHLVARLTDVERSREVRREIQYDPLPPF
;
A
#
# COMPACT_ATOMS: atom_id res chain seq x y z
N MET A 1 -10.32 8.10 34.03
CA MET A 1 -11.27 8.52 32.98
C MET A 1 -10.46 8.61 31.70
N ASN A 2 -10.48 7.54 30.92
CA ASN A 2 -9.78 7.45 29.65
C ASN A 2 -10.81 7.70 28.56
N ASP A 3 -10.79 8.88 27.98
CA ASP A 3 -11.52 9.15 26.74
C ASP A 3 -10.76 8.52 25.55
N HIS A 4 -11.20 7.33 25.18
CA HIS A 4 -10.90 6.78 23.86
C HIS A 4 -11.81 7.54 22.87
N HIS A 5 -11.21 8.48 22.14
CA HIS A 5 -11.83 9.01 20.93
C HIS A 5 -11.84 7.88 19.88
N ASP A 6 -12.99 7.26 19.77
CA ASP A 6 -13.37 6.44 18.62
C ASP A 6 -13.35 7.34 17.37
N HIS A 7 -12.30 7.24 16.57
CA HIS A 7 -12.32 7.75 15.20
C HIS A 7 -13.22 6.82 14.37
N VAL A 8 -14.49 7.20 14.35
CA VAL A 8 -15.54 6.55 13.57
C VAL A 8 -15.25 6.73 12.09
N ASN A 9 -15.07 5.61 11.45
CA ASN A 9 -15.35 5.22 10.07
C ASN A 9 -15.96 6.31 9.16
N ASP A 10 -15.14 7.08 8.48
CA ASP A 10 -15.54 7.75 7.24
C ASP A 10 -15.19 6.85 6.04
N ALA A 11 -15.91 5.73 5.92
CA ALA A 11 -15.97 5.05 4.64
C ALA A 11 -16.67 6.01 3.65
N PRO A 12 -16.06 6.33 2.50
CA PRO A 12 -16.70 7.20 1.53
C PRO A 12 -18.03 6.58 1.09
N ALA A 13 -19.09 7.37 1.16
CA ALA A 13 -20.45 6.96 0.86
C ALA A 13 -20.57 6.32 -0.54
N PRO A 14 -21.43 5.29 -0.74
CA PRO A 14 -21.71 4.74 -2.05
C PRO A 14 -22.45 5.79 -2.89
N GLY A 15 -21.72 6.43 -3.84
CA GLY A 15 -22.20 7.69 -4.41
C GLY A 15 -22.36 7.79 -5.91
N ASP A 16 -21.82 6.92 -6.78
CA ASP A 16 -21.95 7.12 -8.22
C ASP A 16 -22.12 5.84 -9.06
N GLY A 17 -22.29 4.69 -8.41
CA GLY A 17 -22.44 3.41 -9.10
C GLY A 17 -21.17 2.90 -9.82
N ARG A 18 -20.02 3.64 -9.77
CA ARG A 18 -18.77 3.18 -10.34
C ARG A 18 -18.07 2.20 -9.40
N ARG A 19 -17.38 1.22 -9.97
CA ARG A 19 -16.46 0.38 -9.21
C ARG A 19 -15.26 1.19 -8.75
N ARG A 20 -14.92 1.06 -7.47
CA ARG A 20 -13.69 1.62 -6.89
C ARG A 20 -12.50 0.74 -7.19
N ARG A 21 -11.30 1.31 -7.24
CA ARG A 21 -10.14 0.61 -7.77
C ARG A 21 -8.90 0.79 -6.90
N ILE A 22 -8.21 -0.34 -6.72
CA ILE A 22 -6.95 -0.43 -5.99
C ILE A 22 -5.86 -0.76 -7.01
N GLY A 23 -4.90 0.14 -7.18
CA GLY A 23 -3.72 -0.08 -8.00
C GLY A 23 -2.51 -0.48 -7.16
N ILE A 24 -1.78 -1.51 -7.57
CA ILE A 24 -0.50 -1.92 -6.97
C ILE A 24 0.60 -1.66 -7.99
N LEU A 25 1.53 -0.75 -7.63
CA LEU A 25 2.64 -0.39 -8.52
C LEU A 25 3.69 -1.51 -8.56
N LEU A 26 4.08 -1.89 -9.77
CA LEU A 26 5.20 -2.81 -10.03
C LEU A 26 6.33 -2.07 -10.73
N PHE A 27 7.57 -2.37 -10.36
CA PHE A 27 8.78 -1.78 -10.94
C PHE A 27 9.97 -2.74 -10.82
N GLU A 28 11.00 -2.52 -11.63
CA GLU A 28 12.22 -3.33 -11.59
C GLU A 28 12.88 -3.29 -10.20
N GLY A 29 13.16 -4.47 -9.64
CA GLY A 29 13.71 -4.61 -8.30
C GLY A 29 12.69 -4.38 -7.16
N VAL A 30 11.39 -4.48 -7.44
CA VAL A 30 10.36 -4.54 -6.39
C VAL A 30 10.59 -5.75 -5.49
N GLU A 31 10.47 -5.60 -4.17
CA GLU A 31 10.42 -6.76 -3.28
C GLU A 31 9.12 -7.53 -3.54
N GLU A 32 9.22 -8.79 -3.95
CA GLU A 32 8.10 -9.56 -4.49
C GLU A 32 6.90 -9.59 -3.54
N LEU A 33 7.14 -9.90 -2.25
CA LEU A 33 6.05 -10.06 -1.31
C LEU A 33 5.41 -8.71 -0.93
N ASP A 34 6.12 -7.59 -1.08
CA ASP A 34 5.54 -6.25 -0.87
C ASP A 34 4.40 -5.96 -1.86
N ALA A 35 4.46 -6.55 -3.06
CA ALA A 35 3.42 -6.46 -4.07
C ALA A 35 2.44 -7.65 -3.98
N VAL A 36 2.97 -8.89 -3.94
CA VAL A 36 2.17 -10.12 -4.02
C VAL A 36 1.36 -10.35 -2.74
N GLY A 37 1.87 -9.95 -1.56
CA GLY A 37 1.13 -10.06 -0.30
C GLY A 37 -0.17 -9.25 -0.31
N PRO A 38 -0.13 -7.93 -0.54
CA PRO A 38 -1.34 -7.14 -0.74
C PRO A 38 -2.19 -7.61 -1.92
N TRP A 39 -1.57 -8.01 -3.04
CA TRP A 39 -2.29 -8.55 -4.19
C TRP A 39 -3.16 -9.74 -3.82
N GLU A 40 -2.61 -10.71 -3.10
CA GLU A 40 -3.36 -11.91 -2.69
C GLU A 40 -4.59 -11.53 -1.86
N VAL A 41 -4.42 -10.71 -0.83
CA VAL A 41 -5.52 -10.25 0.03
C VAL A 41 -6.58 -9.51 -0.78
N LEU A 42 -6.16 -8.50 -1.54
CA LEU A 42 -7.07 -7.59 -2.23
C LEU A 42 -7.76 -8.26 -3.41
N SER A 43 -7.07 -9.16 -4.14
CA SER A 43 -7.67 -9.91 -5.24
C SER A 43 -8.60 -11.01 -4.75
N ALA A 44 -8.29 -11.68 -3.64
CA ALA A 44 -9.21 -12.63 -3.01
C ALA A 44 -10.50 -11.91 -2.60
N TRP A 45 -10.38 -10.78 -1.90
CA TRP A 45 -11.53 -9.96 -1.52
C TRP A 45 -12.40 -9.56 -2.72
N THR A 46 -11.81 -8.84 -3.68
CA THR A 46 -12.58 -8.21 -4.77
C THR A 46 -13.21 -9.22 -5.73
N ARG A 47 -12.62 -10.44 -5.85
CA ARG A 47 -13.18 -11.52 -6.68
C ARG A 47 -14.27 -12.31 -5.97
N GLN A 48 -14.12 -12.54 -4.67
CA GLN A 48 -15.07 -13.34 -3.90
C GLN A 48 -16.31 -12.52 -3.52
N TYR A 49 -16.15 -11.20 -3.36
CA TYR A 49 -17.20 -10.26 -2.93
C TYR A 49 -17.38 -9.11 -3.93
N PRO A 50 -17.79 -9.41 -5.18
CA PRO A 50 -17.93 -8.38 -6.23
C PRO A 50 -19.01 -7.34 -5.90
N GLU A 51 -19.94 -7.66 -4.98
CA GLU A 51 -20.99 -6.77 -4.48
C GLU A 51 -20.43 -5.59 -3.65
N ASP A 52 -19.25 -5.73 -3.07
CA ASP A 52 -18.57 -4.64 -2.35
C ASP A 52 -18.14 -3.50 -3.30
N GLY A 53 -18.15 -3.76 -4.61
CA GLY A 53 -17.94 -2.73 -5.64
C GLY A 53 -16.49 -2.32 -5.83
N TRP A 54 -15.52 -3.19 -5.50
CA TRP A 54 -14.10 -2.94 -5.65
C TRP A 54 -13.45 -3.85 -6.70
N ASP A 55 -12.40 -3.35 -7.34
CA ASP A 55 -11.49 -4.08 -8.22
C ASP A 55 -10.04 -3.82 -7.80
N ALA A 56 -9.16 -4.81 -7.99
CA ALA A 56 -7.72 -4.68 -7.78
C ALA A 56 -6.97 -4.98 -9.08
N PHE A 57 -5.91 -4.22 -9.35
CA PHE A 57 -5.03 -4.45 -10.49
C PHE A 57 -3.58 -4.05 -10.18
N CYS A 58 -2.65 -4.59 -10.96
CA CYS A 58 -1.25 -4.18 -10.95
C CYS A 58 -0.97 -3.26 -12.13
N LEU A 59 -0.10 -2.27 -11.93
CA LEU A 59 0.36 -1.37 -13.00
C LEU A 59 1.89 -1.28 -12.97
N SER A 60 2.50 -1.12 -14.13
CA SER A 60 3.93 -0.83 -14.28
C SER A 60 4.14 0.38 -15.19
N TYR A 61 5.36 0.90 -15.31
CA TYR A 61 5.60 2.11 -16.09
C TYR A 61 5.09 2.02 -17.54
N ASP A 62 5.33 0.90 -18.18
CA ASP A 62 5.01 0.68 -19.59
C ASP A 62 4.02 -0.47 -19.84
N GLY A 63 3.41 -1.00 -18.78
CA GLY A 63 2.48 -2.14 -18.83
C GLY A 63 3.17 -3.49 -19.01
N ARG A 64 4.50 -3.53 -19.10
CA ARG A 64 5.25 -4.78 -19.25
C ARG A 64 5.49 -5.46 -17.92
N PRO A 65 5.73 -6.79 -17.94
CA PRO A 65 6.19 -7.50 -16.75
C PRO A 65 7.50 -6.93 -16.23
N VAL A 66 7.65 -6.91 -14.91
CA VAL A 66 8.86 -6.46 -14.23
C VAL A 66 9.55 -7.64 -13.54
N ARG A 67 10.84 -7.50 -13.28
CA ARG A 67 11.62 -8.47 -12.52
C ARG A 67 11.79 -7.96 -11.08
N GLY A 68 11.31 -8.74 -10.12
CA GLY A 68 11.46 -8.47 -8.69
C GLY A 68 12.90 -8.62 -8.21
N ALA A 69 13.12 -8.26 -6.96
CA ALA A 69 14.42 -8.25 -6.29
C ALA A 69 15.10 -9.64 -6.27
N LYS A 70 14.31 -10.70 -6.22
CA LYS A 70 14.75 -12.12 -6.22
C LYS A 70 14.47 -12.81 -7.55
N SER A 71 14.30 -12.03 -8.61
CA SER A 71 14.14 -12.48 -10.00
C SER A 71 12.78 -13.10 -10.37
N LEU A 72 11.77 -13.06 -9.50
CA LEU A 72 10.42 -13.42 -9.91
C LEU A 72 9.89 -12.40 -10.94
N VAL A 73 9.26 -12.88 -12.00
CA VAL A 73 8.65 -12.01 -13.01
C VAL A 73 7.19 -11.78 -12.62
N LEU A 74 6.83 -10.50 -12.49
CA LEU A 74 5.49 -10.04 -12.12
C LEU A 74 4.84 -9.33 -13.30
N GLY A 75 3.65 -9.78 -13.70
CA GLY A 75 2.88 -9.19 -14.80
C GLY A 75 2.04 -7.99 -14.34
N ALA A 76 2.01 -6.93 -15.12
CA ALA A 76 1.13 -5.80 -14.93
C ALA A 76 -0.15 -5.94 -15.79
N HIS A 77 -1.25 -5.34 -15.35
CA HIS A 77 -2.51 -5.27 -16.10
C HIS A 77 -2.56 -4.00 -16.96
N HIS A 78 -1.89 -2.94 -16.52
CA HIS A 78 -1.91 -1.61 -17.15
C HIS A 78 -0.52 -0.96 -17.09
N SER A 79 -0.28 -0.01 -18.00
CA SER A 79 0.77 0.99 -17.80
C SER A 79 0.31 2.08 -16.82
N ILE A 80 1.23 2.90 -16.31
CA ILE A 80 0.87 4.07 -15.50
C ILE A 80 0.07 5.11 -16.29
N GLU A 81 0.14 5.10 -17.62
CA GLU A 81 -0.56 6.01 -18.51
C GLU A 81 -1.98 5.52 -18.82
N ASP A 82 -2.17 4.20 -18.97
CA ASP A 82 -3.45 3.58 -19.34
C ASP A 82 -4.26 3.14 -18.11
N ALA A 83 -3.67 3.18 -16.91
CA ALA A 83 -4.33 2.73 -15.71
C ALA A 83 -5.61 3.55 -15.44
N PRO A 84 -6.72 2.88 -15.12
CA PRO A 84 -7.93 3.58 -14.74
C PRO A 84 -7.71 4.38 -13.45
N ALA A 85 -8.53 5.42 -13.21
CA ALA A 85 -8.48 6.20 -11.98
C ALA A 85 -8.58 5.29 -10.75
N MET A 86 -7.69 5.51 -9.78
CA MET A 86 -7.56 4.71 -8.56
C MET A 86 -8.18 5.44 -7.37
N ASP A 87 -8.77 4.68 -6.46
CA ASP A 87 -9.22 5.16 -5.16
C ASP A 87 -8.19 4.83 -4.06
N VAL A 88 -7.38 3.79 -4.29
CA VAL A 88 -6.26 3.39 -3.43
C VAL A 88 -5.04 3.09 -4.31
N LEU A 89 -3.87 3.58 -3.91
CA LEU A 89 -2.58 3.20 -4.50
C LEU A 89 -1.73 2.49 -3.45
N VAL A 90 -1.23 1.31 -3.79
CA VAL A 90 -0.21 0.59 -3.01
C VAL A 90 1.13 0.77 -3.70
N HIS A 91 2.09 1.37 -3.02
CA HIS A 91 3.48 1.50 -3.46
C HIS A 91 4.37 0.52 -2.68
N PRO A 92 4.76 -0.61 -3.27
CA PRO A 92 5.70 -1.55 -2.67
C PRO A 92 7.08 -0.95 -2.44
N GLY A 93 7.91 -1.67 -1.70
CA GLY A 93 9.33 -1.37 -1.54
C GLY A 93 10.23 -2.31 -2.33
N GLY A 94 11.44 -2.46 -1.87
CA GLY A 94 12.48 -3.25 -2.50
C GLY A 94 13.70 -2.42 -2.94
N PRO A 95 14.78 -3.07 -3.40
CA PRO A 95 15.97 -2.37 -3.89
C PRO A 95 15.70 -1.34 -4.99
N GLY A 96 14.68 -1.58 -5.83
CA GLY A 96 14.27 -0.67 -6.90
C GLY A 96 13.81 0.70 -6.42
N THR A 97 13.44 0.86 -5.14
CA THR A 97 13.10 2.19 -4.59
C THR A 97 14.30 3.12 -4.45
N ARG A 98 15.52 2.60 -4.37
CA ARG A 98 16.72 3.41 -4.15
C ARG A 98 16.96 4.47 -5.25
N PRO A 99 16.98 4.11 -6.56
CA PRO A 99 17.06 5.11 -7.61
C PRO A 99 15.85 6.05 -7.64
N MET A 100 14.65 5.59 -7.25
CA MET A 100 13.43 6.39 -7.24
C MET A 100 13.48 7.59 -6.27
N LEU A 101 14.27 7.50 -5.19
CA LEU A 101 14.44 8.61 -4.23
C LEU A 101 15.02 9.87 -4.88
N HIS A 102 15.67 9.73 -6.03
CA HIS A 102 16.29 10.81 -6.78
C HIS A 102 15.72 11.00 -8.19
N ASP A 103 14.78 10.14 -8.58
CA ASP A 103 14.11 10.24 -9.89
C ASP A 103 12.97 11.27 -9.81
N ARG A 104 13.23 12.46 -10.36
CA ARG A 104 12.24 13.53 -10.41
C ARG A 104 10.95 13.12 -11.12
N GLY A 105 11.06 12.34 -12.20
CA GLY A 105 9.89 11.89 -12.97
C GLY A 105 8.97 11.02 -12.11
N HIS A 106 9.58 10.09 -11.34
CA HIS A 106 8.83 9.23 -10.43
C HIS A 106 8.24 10.02 -9.25
N LEU A 107 9.03 10.87 -8.59
CA LEU A 107 8.54 11.67 -7.47
C LEU A 107 7.39 12.61 -7.88
N ASP A 108 7.47 13.21 -9.07
CA ASP A 108 6.40 14.03 -9.60
C ASP A 108 5.15 13.21 -9.96
N TRP A 109 5.33 11.97 -10.45
CA TRP A 109 4.20 11.05 -10.64
C TRP A 109 3.53 10.73 -9.29
N VAL A 110 4.31 10.40 -8.25
CA VAL A 110 3.78 10.15 -6.90
C VAL A 110 2.99 11.35 -6.36
N ARG A 111 3.50 12.57 -6.53
CA ARG A 111 2.79 13.80 -6.14
C ARG A 111 1.48 13.99 -6.91
N ARG A 112 1.47 13.69 -8.22
CA ARG A 112 0.23 13.72 -9.02
C ARG A 112 -0.77 12.67 -8.54
N GLN A 113 -0.31 11.44 -8.24
CA GLN A 113 -1.19 10.44 -7.66
C GLN A 113 -1.79 10.93 -6.34
N ARG A 114 -0.98 11.52 -5.47
CA ARG A 114 -1.45 12.07 -4.18
C ARG A 114 -2.56 13.12 -4.35
N ALA A 115 -2.55 13.87 -5.43
CA ALA A 115 -3.58 14.88 -5.70
C ALA A 115 -4.91 14.28 -6.19
N SER A 116 -4.91 13.05 -6.68
CA SER A 116 -6.09 12.40 -7.31
C SER A 116 -6.55 11.13 -6.62
N VAL A 117 -5.66 10.44 -5.91
CA VAL A 117 -5.93 9.17 -5.20
C VAL A 117 -6.26 9.48 -3.74
N PRO A 118 -7.49 9.21 -3.27
CA PRO A 118 -7.91 9.51 -1.90
C PRO A 118 -7.08 8.83 -0.82
N LEU A 119 -6.61 7.59 -1.07
CA LEU A 119 -5.86 6.81 -0.10
C LEU A 119 -4.57 6.29 -0.71
N MET A 120 -3.44 6.78 -0.21
CA MET A 120 -2.11 6.33 -0.60
C MET A 120 -1.56 5.35 0.43
N THR A 121 -1.05 4.21 -0.01
CA THR A 121 -0.47 3.23 0.90
C THR A 121 0.91 2.79 0.43
N SER A 122 1.76 2.36 1.36
CA SER A 122 3.09 1.85 1.03
C SER A 122 3.45 0.62 1.86
N VAL A 123 4.29 -0.24 1.30
CA VAL A 123 4.89 -1.36 2.01
C VAL A 123 6.40 -1.18 2.03
N CYS A 124 7.04 -1.53 3.16
CA CYS A 124 8.49 -1.57 3.27
C CYS A 124 9.13 -0.21 2.90
N THR A 125 10.12 -0.22 2.02
CA THR A 125 10.82 0.99 1.56
C THR A 125 10.01 1.85 0.56
N GLY A 126 8.77 1.50 0.24
CA GLY A 126 7.85 2.37 -0.49
C GLY A 126 7.58 3.69 0.24
N SER A 127 7.56 3.67 1.58
CA SER A 127 7.42 4.89 2.39
C SER A 127 8.60 5.86 2.27
N LEU A 128 9.80 5.38 1.94
CA LEU A 128 10.94 6.25 1.65
C LEU A 128 10.69 7.11 0.40
N VAL A 129 10.03 6.53 -0.61
CA VAL A 129 9.63 7.27 -1.81
C VAL A 129 8.60 8.35 -1.46
N TYR A 130 7.66 8.04 -0.57
CA TYR A 130 6.68 9.01 -0.09
C TYR A 130 7.35 10.15 0.72
N ALA A 131 8.35 9.83 1.56
CA ALA A 131 9.14 10.85 2.25
C ALA A 131 9.89 11.74 1.26
N ALA A 132 10.61 11.16 0.29
CA ALA A 132 11.32 11.90 -0.75
C ALA A 132 10.38 12.75 -1.64
N ALA A 133 9.14 12.33 -1.81
CA ALA A 133 8.11 13.11 -2.50
C ALA A 133 7.49 14.21 -1.62
N GLY A 134 7.80 14.26 -0.31
CA GLY A 134 7.26 15.24 0.63
C GLY A 134 5.86 14.92 1.16
N LEU A 135 5.41 13.68 1.02
CA LEU A 135 4.07 13.26 1.44
C LEU A 135 3.97 13.00 2.95
N LEU A 136 5.08 12.78 3.63
CA LEU A 136 5.11 12.36 5.04
C LEU A 136 5.45 13.50 6.02
N VAL A 137 5.52 14.75 5.57
CA VAL A 137 5.84 15.91 6.41
C VAL A 137 4.91 16.00 7.62
N GLY A 138 5.47 15.88 8.82
CA GLY A 138 4.77 15.95 10.11
C GLY A 138 3.85 14.78 10.40
N ARG A 139 3.89 13.69 9.61
CA ARG A 139 3.02 12.53 9.74
C ARG A 139 3.64 11.39 10.52
N ARG A 140 2.81 10.51 11.07
CA ARG A 140 3.25 9.22 11.61
C ARG A 140 3.43 8.24 10.45
N ALA A 141 4.57 7.54 10.45
CA ALA A 141 4.84 6.54 9.41
C ALA A 141 5.79 5.44 9.92
N THR A 142 5.77 4.31 9.24
CA THR A 142 6.74 3.23 9.42
C THR A 142 7.33 2.83 8.07
N THR A 143 8.37 2.02 8.11
CA THR A 143 9.07 1.45 6.95
C THR A 143 9.66 0.09 7.33
N HIS A 144 10.42 -0.52 6.43
CA HIS A 144 11.22 -1.70 6.77
C HIS A 144 12.18 -1.37 7.94
N TRP A 145 12.29 -2.26 8.92
CA TRP A 145 13.06 -2.04 10.15
C TRP A 145 14.49 -1.56 9.91
N ALA A 146 15.16 -2.08 8.86
CA ALA A 146 16.53 -1.66 8.50
C ALA A 146 16.60 -0.28 7.81
N SER A 147 15.46 0.37 7.53
CA SER A 147 15.36 1.64 6.83
C SER A 147 14.73 2.77 7.67
N LEU A 148 14.48 2.53 8.96
CA LEU A 148 13.89 3.52 9.86
C LEU A 148 14.73 4.78 9.97
N ASN A 149 16.05 4.65 10.09
CA ASN A 149 16.96 5.79 10.10
C ASN A 149 16.92 6.57 8.79
N THR A 150 16.93 5.86 7.66
CA THR A 150 16.82 6.50 6.33
C THR A 150 15.51 7.27 6.17
N LEU A 151 14.40 6.77 6.72
CA LEU A 151 13.12 7.48 6.71
C LEU A 151 13.24 8.82 7.46
N SER A 152 13.83 8.81 8.66
CA SER A 152 14.02 10.01 9.46
C SER A 152 15.06 10.97 8.86
N GLU A 153 16.04 10.46 8.10
CA GLU A 153 17.03 11.29 7.39
C GLU A 153 16.41 11.98 6.17
N LEU A 154 15.52 11.30 5.44
CA LEU A 154 14.83 11.87 4.27
C LEU A 154 13.83 12.95 4.67
N ASP A 155 13.17 12.78 5.80
CA ASP A 155 12.24 13.77 6.35
C ASP A 155 12.29 13.74 7.89
N PRO A 156 13.05 14.68 8.50
CA PRO A 156 13.18 14.76 9.96
C PRO A 156 11.89 15.11 10.70
N THR A 157 10.83 15.49 9.99
CA THR A 157 9.53 15.83 10.59
C THR A 157 8.62 14.60 10.76
N VAL A 158 8.99 13.46 10.14
CA VAL A 158 8.24 12.21 10.27
C VAL A 158 8.34 11.68 11.70
N VAL A 159 7.17 11.38 12.28
CA VAL A 159 7.09 10.66 13.55
C VAL A 159 7.18 9.15 13.25
N THR A 160 8.40 8.63 13.29
CA THR A 160 8.69 7.25 12.89
C THR A 160 8.21 6.26 13.94
N ASP A 161 7.30 5.36 13.57
CA ASP A 161 6.85 4.23 14.39
C ASP A 161 7.75 3.01 14.13
N VAL A 162 8.44 2.54 15.18
CA VAL A 162 9.43 1.46 15.09
C VAL A 162 8.87 0.09 15.50
N ILE A 163 7.61 0.03 15.95
CA ILE A 163 7.00 -1.16 16.55
C ILE A 163 5.87 -1.71 15.69
N SER A 164 5.01 -0.84 15.19
CA SER A 164 3.78 -1.24 14.50
C SER A 164 4.07 -1.92 13.16
N ARG A 165 3.28 -2.94 12.85
CA ARG A 165 3.36 -3.60 11.55
C ARG A 165 2.86 -2.70 10.42
N PHE A 166 1.94 -1.79 10.71
CA PHE A 166 1.53 -0.69 9.85
C PHE A 166 1.07 0.51 10.68
N VAL A 167 1.08 1.68 10.07
CA VAL A 167 0.59 2.93 10.64
C VAL A 167 -0.48 3.48 9.70
N ASP A 168 -1.68 3.63 10.21
CA ASP A 168 -2.77 4.36 9.54
C ASP A 168 -2.74 5.81 10.03
N ASP A 169 -2.43 6.74 9.14
CA ASP A 169 -2.39 8.18 9.40
C ASP A 169 -3.46 8.91 8.56
N GLY A 170 -4.64 8.30 8.44
CA GLY A 170 -5.77 8.86 7.70
C GLY A 170 -5.70 8.55 6.21
N ASP A 171 -5.35 9.50 5.38
CA ASP A 171 -5.25 9.35 3.92
C ASP A 171 -3.89 8.79 3.42
N LEU A 172 -3.02 8.46 4.37
CA LEU A 172 -1.76 7.76 4.14
C LEU A 172 -1.63 6.58 5.11
N ILE A 173 -1.32 5.40 4.57
CA ILE A 173 -1.02 4.22 5.39
C ILE A 173 0.35 3.70 4.98
N THR A 174 1.22 3.48 5.96
CA THR A 174 2.55 2.91 5.73
C THR A 174 2.70 1.59 6.46
N SER A 175 3.25 0.59 5.78
CA SER A 175 3.52 -0.73 6.36
C SER A 175 5.01 -0.96 6.55
N ALA A 176 5.34 -1.69 7.59
CA ALA A 176 6.67 -2.24 7.80
C ALA A 176 7.05 -3.24 6.68
N GLY A 177 8.16 -3.96 6.83
CA GLY A 177 8.73 -4.76 5.76
C GLY A 177 7.97 -6.04 5.42
N VAL A 178 8.00 -6.35 4.19
CA VAL A 178 7.71 -7.64 3.53
C VAL A 178 6.33 -8.21 3.92
N SER A 179 6.26 -9.11 4.90
CA SER A 179 5.00 -9.76 5.30
C SER A 179 3.99 -8.82 5.95
N ALA A 180 4.42 -7.66 6.47
CA ALA A 180 3.53 -6.68 7.08
C ALA A 180 2.55 -6.05 6.06
N GLY A 181 2.86 -6.12 4.76
CA GLY A 181 1.96 -5.73 3.69
C GLY A 181 0.65 -6.53 3.66
N ILE A 182 0.67 -7.78 4.14
CA ILE A 182 -0.53 -8.63 4.25
C ILE A 182 -1.45 -8.07 5.35
N ASP A 183 -0.87 -7.71 6.52
CA ASP A 183 -1.67 -7.14 7.63
C ASP A 183 -2.27 -5.79 7.24
N MET A 184 -1.48 -4.93 6.56
CA MET A 184 -1.97 -3.67 6.03
C MET A 184 -3.11 -3.88 5.03
N ALA A 185 -3.01 -4.86 4.13
CA ALA A 185 -4.05 -5.14 3.15
C ALA A 185 -5.34 -5.66 3.80
N LEU A 186 -5.24 -6.51 4.84
CA LEU A 186 -6.40 -6.91 5.65
C LEU A 186 -7.01 -5.71 6.39
N HIS A 187 -6.18 -4.79 6.91
CA HIS A 187 -6.68 -3.53 7.48
C HIS A 187 -7.40 -2.68 6.43
N LEU A 188 -6.89 -2.61 5.20
CA LEU A 188 -7.58 -1.91 4.10
C LEU A 188 -8.96 -2.51 3.83
N VAL A 189 -9.10 -3.84 3.77
CA VAL A 189 -10.41 -4.49 3.62
C VAL A 189 -11.33 -4.05 4.74
N ALA A 190 -10.89 -4.14 6.01
CA ALA A 190 -11.69 -3.74 7.16
C ALA A 190 -12.11 -2.26 7.11
N ARG A 191 -11.23 -1.39 6.66
CA ARG A 191 -11.46 0.06 6.57
C ARG A 191 -12.39 0.45 5.42
N LEU A 192 -12.29 -0.27 4.30
CA LEU A 192 -13.05 0.02 3.08
C LEU A 192 -14.42 -0.66 3.05
N THR A 193 -14.63 -1.64 3.94
CA THR A 193 -15.88 -2.35 4.17
C THR A 193 -16.17 -2.41 5.67
N ASP A 194 -15.85 -3.54 6.31
CA ASP A 194 -15.96 -3.76 7.75
C ASP A 194 -14.99 -4.85 8.24
N VAL A 195 -14.90 -5.00 9.56
CA VAL A 195 -13.98 -5.97 10.21
C VAL A 195 -14.37 -7.42 9.88
N GLU A 196 -15.65 -7.72 9.69
CA GLU A 196 -16.09 -9.09 9.41
C GLU A 196 -15.66 -9.52 8.01
N ARG A 197 -15.79 -8.63 7.01
CA ARG A 197 -15.26 -8.87 5.66
C ARG A 197 -13.76 -9.17 5.69
N SER A 198 -13.00 -8.41 6.46
CA SER A 198 -11.57 -8.66 6.62
C SER A 198 -11.28 -10.04 7.23
N ARG A 199 -12.09 -10.48 8.22
CA ARG A 199 -11.95 -11.82 8.82
C ARG A 199 -12.29 -12.93 7.83
N GLU A 200 -13.29 -12.75 6.99
CA GLU A 200 -13.65 -13.69 5.93
C GLU A 200 -12.51 -13.85 4.93
N VAL A 201 -11.96 -12.74 4.44
CA VAL A 201 -10.80 -12.74 3.53
C VAL A 201 -9.58 -13.40 4.18
N ARG A 202 -9.29 -13.06 5.44
CA ARG A 202 -8.20 -13.68 6.21
C ARG A 202 -8.36 -15.20 6.30
N ARG A 203 -9.58 -15.69 6.52
CA ARG A 203 -9.89 -17.13 6.58
C ARG A 203 -9.71 -17.78 5.22
N GLU A 204 -10.16 -17.11 4.15
CA GLU A 204 -10.05 -17.61 2.79
C GLU A 204 -8.60 -17.86 2.38
N ILE A 205 -7.72 -16.90 2.65
CA ILE A 205 -6.29 -17.03 2.35
C ILE A 205 -5.53 -17.82 3.41
N GLN A 206 -6.21 -18.37 4.42
CA GLN A 206 -5.63 -19.14 5.54
C GLN A 206 -4.46 -18.41 6.24
N TYR A 207 -4.56 -17.09 6.36
CA TYR A 207 -3.53 -16.29 6.99
C TYR A 207 -3.63 -16.37 8.51
N ASP A 208 -2.77 -17.20 9.12
CA ASP A 208 -2.59 -17.30 10.58
C ASP A 208 -1.11 -17.14 10.92
N PRO A 209 -0.68 -15.93 11.28
CA PRO A 209 0.74 -15.56 11.37
C PRO A 209 1.45 -16.06 12.65
N LEU A 210 0.96 -17.09 13.30
CA LEU A 210 1.65 -17.73 14.42
C LEU A 210 2.74 -18.66 13.88
N PRO A 211 4.04 -18.31 14.01
CA PRO A 211 5.10 -19.19 13.56
C PRO A 211 5.16 -20.47 14.42
N PRO A 212 5.57 -21.61 13.85
CA PRO A 212 5.59 -22.88 14.56
C PRO A 212 6.78 -23.03 15.54
N PHE A 213 7.57 -21.99 15.77
CA PHE A 213 8.77 -21.97 16.62
C PHE A 213 8.91 -20.61 17.32
#